data_7390e3810bdda2ab7b286246d82c6f02
#
_entry.id   7390e3810bdda2ab7b286246d82c6f02
#
_cell.length_a   1.000
_cell.length_b   1.000
_cell.length_c   1.000
_cell.angle_alpha   90.00
_cell.angle_beta   90.00
_cell.angle_gamma   90.00
#
_symmetry.space_group_name_H-M   'P 1'
#
loop_
_entity.id
_entity.type
_entity.pdbx_description
1 polymer ?
#
loop_
_entity_poly.entity_id
_entity_poly.type
_entity_poly.pdbx_seq_one_letter_code
_entity_poly.pdbx_strand_id
1 'polypeptide(L)'
;MRSRPHIDHERETEVETMAQKLTGEARKAALARLAGWSEVKDRDAITKKFTFRDFNEAFGFMTRAALVAEKLDHHPEWFNVYKKVEVTLATHDAGGVTELDIELAEAMDRLAS
;
A
#
# COMPACT_ATOMS: atom_id res chain seq x y z
N MET A 1 21.76 -16.58 -1.31
CA MET A 1 20.36 -16.58 -1.81
C MET A 1 19.46 -17.27 -0.79
N ARG A 2 18.35 -16.67 -0.50
CA ARG A 2 17.43 -17.20 0.50
C ARG A 2 16.48 -18.23 -0.14
N SER A 3 16.41 -19.43 0.44
CA SER A 3 15.43 -20.42 0.03
C SER A 3 14.03 -19.98 0.43
N ARG A 4 13.06 -20.17 -0.44
CA ARG A 4 11.67 -19.96 -0.07
C ARG A 4 11.18 -21.15 0.76
N PRO A 5 10.44 -20.93 1.84
CA PRO A 5 9.82 -22.01 2.54
C PRO A 5 8.74 -22.65 1.68
N HIS A 6 8.37 -23.87 2.02
CA HIS A 6 7.26 -24.53 1.35
C HIS A 6 5.98 -23.72 1.59
N ILE A 7 5.25 -23.41 0.53
CA ILE A 7 3.97 -22.70 0.61
C ILE A 7 2.88 -23.65 0.16
N ASP A 8 1.84 -23.83 0.97
CA ASP A 8 0.73 -24.69 0.60
C ASP A 8 -0.14 -24.03 -0.50
N HIS A 9 -0.97 -24.85 -1.14
CA HIS A 9 -1.79 -24.43 -2.27
C HIS A 9 -2.77 -23.29 -1.92
N GLU A 10 -3.37 -23.33 -0.74
CA GLU A 10 -4.33 -22.31 -0.30
C GLU A 10 -3.67 -20.94 -0.19
N ARG A 11 -2.47 -20.89 0.37
CA ARG A 11 -1.72 -19.67 0.53
C ARG A 11 -1.29 -19.07 -0.80
N GLU A 12 -0.88 -19.89 -1.74
CA GLU A 12 -0.53 -19.44 -3.10
C GLU A 12 -1.74 -18.83 -3.79
N THR A 13 -2.91 -19.45 -3.68
CA THR A 13 -4.15 -18.94 -4.25
C THR A 13 -4.54 -17.60 -3.64
N GLU A 14 -4.39 -17.46 -2.33
CA GLU A 14 -4.67 -16.22 -1.63
C GLU A 14 -3.78 -15.07 -2.11
N VAL A 15 -2.48 -15.30 -2.25
CA VAL A 15 -1.53 -14.31 -2.76
C VAL A 15 -1.87 -13.91 -4.19
N GLU A 16 -2.19 -14.87 -5.04
CA GLU A 16 -2.59 -14.59 -6.42
C GLU A 16 -3.85 -13.72 -6.48
N THR A 17 -4.83 -14.01 -5.62
CA THR A 17 -6.07 -13.21 -5.54
C THR A 17 -5.77 -11.78 -5.11
N MET A 18 -4.89 -11.58 -4.12
CA MET A 18 -4.51 -10.25 -3.65
C MET A 18 -3.79 -9.45 -4.71
N ALA A 19 -3.12 -10.10 -5.66
CA ALA A 19 -2.38 -9.43 -6.71
C ALA A 19 -3.22 -9.14 -7.95
N GLN A 20 -4.51 -9.44 -7.94
CA GLN A 20 -5.40 -9.15 -9.06
C GLN A 20 -5.93 -7.72 -8.99
N LYS A 21 -5.96 -7.06 -10.14
CA LYS A 21 -6.48 -5.70 -10.25
C LYS A 21 -7.92 -5.63 -9.77
N LEU A 22 -8.20 -4.69 -8.89
CA LEU A 22 -9.55 -4.46 -8.39
C LEU A 22 -10.38 -3.68 -9.40
N THR A 23 -11.60 -4.16 -9.65
CA THR A 23 -12.55 -3.52 -10.56
C THR A 23 -13.96 -3.60 -9.98
N GLY A 24 -14.85 -2.77 -10.50
CA GLY A 24 -16.29 -2.83 -10.19
C GLY A 24 -16.61 -2.66 -8.71
N GLU A 25 -17.53 -3.47 -8.23
CA GLU A 25 -18.01 -3.38 -6.85
C GLU A 25 -16.94 -3.75 -5.82
N ALA A 26 -16.06 -4.69 -6.14
CA ALA A 26 -14.95 -5.05 -5.25
C ALA A 26 -14.01 -3.87 -5.05
N ARG A 27 -13.72 -3.13 -6.11
CA ARG A 27 -12.90 -1.91 -6.03
C ARG A 27 -13.59 -0.85 -5.18
N LYS A 28 -14.85 -0.61 -5.45
CA LYS A 28 -15.64 0.38 -4.71
C LYS A 28 -15.67 0.08 -3.23
N ALA A 29 -15.93 -1.16 -2.87
CA ALA A 29 -15.97 -1.59 -1.46
C ALA A 29 -14.60 -1.43 -0.79
N ALA A 30 -13.52 -1.79 -1.48
CA ALA A 30 -12.18 -1.67 -0.95
C ALA A 30 -11.80 -0.21 -0.71
N LEU A 31 -12.08 0.66 -1.68
CA LEU A 31 -11.80 2.10 -1.54
C LEU A 31 -12.62 2.76 -0.45
N ALA A 32 -13.83 2.27 -0.20
CA ALA A 32 -14.68 2.79 0.86
C ALA A 32 -14.10 2.56 2.26
N ARG A 33 -13.17 1.61 2.41
CA ARG A 33 -12.47 1.35 3.66
C ARG A 33 -11.34 2.34 3.95
N LEU A 34 -10.98 3.17 2.97
CA LEU A 34 -9.78 4.01 3.02
C LEU A 34 -10.13 5.49 3.10
N ALA A 35 -10.30 6.00 4.31
CA ALA A 35 -10.56 7.42 4.52
C ALA A 35 -9.31 8.25 4.17
N GLY A 36 -9.49 9.30 3.40
CA GLY A 36 -8.40 10.21 3.06
C GLY A 36 -7.54 9.77 1.88
N TRP A 37 -7.77 8.60 1.32
CA TRP A 37 -7.11 8.17 0.11
C TRP A 37 -7.94 8.57 -1.11
N SER A 38 -7.28 9.00 -2.18
CA SER A 38 -7.92 9.42 -3.41
C SER A 38 -7.37 8.65 -4.59
N GLU A 39 -8.17 8.49 -5.64
CA GLU A 39 -7.66 7.90 -6.87
C GLU A 39 -6.83 8.95 -7.63
N VAL A 40 -5.71 8.52 -8.19
CA VAL A 40 -4.88 9.38 -9.02
C VAL A 40 -5.59 9.60 -10.35
N LYS A 41 -5.54 10.83 -10.86
CA LYS A 41 -6.31 11.23 -12.04
C LYS A 41 -5.90 10.49 -13.32
N ASP A 42 -4.60 10.36 -13.55
CA ASP A 42 -4.08 9.89 -14.84
C ASP A 42 -3.53 8.48 -14.81
N ARG A 43 -3.74 7.75 -13.75
CA ARG A 43 -3.28 6.36 -13.64
C ARG A 43 -4.11 5.60 -12.62
N ASP A 44 -4.11 4.27 -12.74
CA ASP A 44 -4.81 3.40 -11.81
C ASP A 44 -3.95 3.22 -10.55
N ALA A 45 -4.10 4.15 -9.63
CA ALA A 45 -3.33 4.23 -8.38
C ALA A 45 -4.12 5.01 -7.35
N ILE A 46 -3.76 4.87 -6.09
CA ILE A 46 -4.34 5.65 -4.99
C ILE A 46 -3.24 6.44 -4.28
N THR A 47 -3.60 7.58 -3.71
CA THR A 47 -2.63 8.49 -3.10
C THR A 47 -3.19 9.13 -1.84
N LYS A 48 -2.29 9.44 -0.91
CA LYS A 48 -2.61 10.19 0.31
C LYS A 48 -1.40 10.99 0.77
N LYS A 49 -1.66 12.18 1.29
CA LYS A 49 -0.64 13.01 1.93
C LYS A 49 -0.78 12.88 3.44
N PHE A 50 0.32 12.49 4.08
CA PHE A 50 0.40 12.46 5.54
C PHE A 50 1.21 13.66 6.01
N THR A 51 0.72 14.33 7.05
CA THR A 51 1.45 15.44 7.65
C THR A 51 1.70 15.11 9.12
N PHE A 52 2.94 15.23 9.52
CA PHE A 52 3.37 14.88 10.88
C PHE A 52 3.81 16.14 11.62
N ARG A 53 4.24 15.98 12.85
CA ARG A 53 4.69 17.09 13.70
C ARG A 53 6.04 17.66 13.23
N ASP A 54 6.93 16.79 12.80
CA ASP A 54 8.29 17.14 12.37
C ASP A 54 8.88 16.05 11.48
N PHE A 55 10.12 16.23 11.06
CA PHE A 55 10.80 15.26 10.20
C PHE A 55 11.05 13.93 10.90
N ASN A 56 11.38 13.97 12.17
CA ASN A 56 11.63 12.73 12.94
C ASN A 56 10.40 11.84 12.93
N GLU A 57 9.24 12.42 13.16
CA GLU A 57 7.97 11.69 13.15
C GLU A 57 7.64 11.16 11.73
N ALA A 58 7.86 12.00 10.72
CA ALA A 58 7.65 11.59 9.33
C ALA A 58 8.56 10.43 8.94
N PHE A 59 9.84 10.53 9.26
CA PHE A 59 10.80 9.49 8.93
C PHE A 59 10.56 8.20 9.72
N GLY A 60 10.13 8.32 10.98
CA GLY A 60 9.72 7.18 11.79
C GLY A 60 8.53 6.45 11.16
N PHE A 61 7.54 7.20 10.70
CA PHE A 61 6.42 6.62 9.95
C PHE A 61 6.92 5.88 8.70
N MET A 62 7.78 6.52 7.91
CA MET A 62 8.32 5.89 6.71
C MET A 62 9.09 4.61 7.02
N THR A 63 9.87 4.62 8.08
CA THR A 63 10.63 3.44 8.50
C THR A 63 9.69 2.29 8.85
N ARG A 64 8.68 2.55 9.64
CA ARG A 64 7.71 1.52 10.04
C ARG A 64 6.90 1.03 8.83
N ALA A 65 6.48 1.94 7.97
CA ALA A 65 5.76 1.56 6.74
C ALA A 65 6.65 0.73 5.80
N ALA A 66 7.94 1.05 5.73
CA ALA A 66 8.89 0.29 4.93
C ALA A 66 9.00 -1.17 5.40
N LEU A 67 8.94 -1.41 6.71
CA LEU A 67 8.99 -2.77 7.24
C LEU A 67 7.74 -3.57 6.83
N VAL A 68 6.59 -2.93 6.85
CA VAL A 68 5.35 -3.57 6.38
C VAL A 68 5.43 -3.86 4.88
N ALA A 69 5.89 -2.88 4.11
CA ALA A 69 6.04 -3.04 2.65
C ALA A 69 6.96 -4.20 2.29
N GLU A 70 8.08 -4.34 3.01
CA GLU A 70 8.99 -5.46 2.81
C GLU A 70 8.33 -6.80 3.14
N LYS A 71 7.56 -6.86 4.21
CA LYS A 71 6.86 -8.08 4.61
C LYS A 71 5.81 -8.49 3.58
N LEU A 72 5.13 -7.52 2.97
CA LEU A 72 4.15 -7.77 1.92
C LEU A 72 4.79 -8.01 0.55
N ASP A 73 6.08 -7.74 0.43
CA ASP A 73 6.78 -7.68 -0.86
C ASP A 73 6.05 -6.76 -1.83
N HIS A 74 5.61 -5.60 -1.33
CA HIS A 74 4.86 -4.62 -2.08
C HIS A 74 5.27 -3.23 -1.63
N HIS A 75 5.86 -2.44 -2.53
CA HIS A 75 6.55 -1.22 -2.16
C HIS A 75 5.81 0.03 -2.61
N PRO A 76 5.76 1.08 -1.77
CA PRO A 76 5.11 2.32 -2.13
C PRO A 76 5.98 3.18 -3.04
N GLU A 77 5.33 4.06 -3.80
CA GLU A 77 5.98 5.23 -4.37
C GLU A 77 5.74 6.35 -3.38
N TRP A 78 6.76 7.02 -2.95
CA TRP A 78 6.55 8.10 -2.00
C TRP A 78 7.55 9.23 -2.14
N PHE A 79 7.14 10.39 -1.61
CA PHE A 79 7.92 11.60 -1.66
C PHE A 79 7.85 12.24 -0.29
N ASN A 80 8.98 12.56 0.29
CA ASN A 80 9.05 13.18 1.62
C ASN A 80 9.72 14.53 1.55
N VAL A 81 9.05 15.53 2.12
CA VAL A 81 9.62 16.83 2.36
C VAL A 81 9.32 17.21 3.80
N TYR A 82 10.34 17.28 4.62
CA TYR A 82 10.26 17.66 6.02
C TYR A 82 9.20 16.80 6.77
N LYS A 83 8.11 17.38 7.18
CA LYS A 83 7.06 16.67 7.95
C LYS A 83 5.96 16.06 7.08
N LYS A 84 6.07 16.17 5.78
CA LYS A 84 5.05 15.68 4.84
C LYS A 84 5.55 14.46 4.08
N VAL A 85 4.68 13.46 3.96
CA VAL A 85 4.95 12.25 3.18
C VAL A 85 3.78 12.05 2.23
N GLU A 86 4.06 12.09 0.93
CA GLU A 86 3.04 11.83 -0.09
C GLU A 86 3.25 10.42 -0.60
N VAL A 87 2.23 9.59 -0.48
CA VAL A 87 2.29 8.17 -0.83
C VAL A 87 1.40 7.90 -2.03
N THR A 88 1.92 7.13 -2.98
CA THR A 88 1.12 6.62 -4.11
C THR A 88 1.30 5.11 -4.16
N LEU A 89 0.19 4.39 -4.26
CA LEU A 89 0.19 2.94 -4.27
C LEU A 89 -0.46 2.41 -5.55
N ALA A 90 0.21 1.47 -6.17
CA ALA A 90 -0.29 0.73 -7.32
C ALA A 90 0.49 -0.57 -7.43
N THR A 91 -0.10 -1.57 -8.07
CA THR A 91 0.57 -2.84 -8.31
C THR A 91 0.98 -2.89 -9.78
N HIS A 92 2.26 -2.65 -10.03
CA HIS A 92 2.79 -2.53 -11.39
C HIS A 92 2.45 -3.76 -12.25
N ASP A 93 2.69 -4.95 -11.74
CA ASP A 93 2.47 -6.18 -12.48
C ASP A 93 1.01 -6.45 -12.82
N ALA A 94 0.09 -5.90 -12.04
CA ALA A 94 -1.34 -6.04 -12.30
C ALA A 94 -1.89 -4.89 -13.15
N GLY A 95 -1.12 -3.84 -13.34
CA GLY A 95 -1.54 -2.67 -14.09
C GLY A 95 -2.51 -1.76 -13.35
N GLY A 96 -2.55 -1.82 -12.02
CA GLY A 96 -3.45 -0.98 -11.25
C GLY A 96 -3.52 -1.35 -9.78
N VAL A 97 -4.53 -0.85 -9.11
CA VAL A 97 -4.74 -1.07 -7.68
C VAL A 97 -5.21 -2.50 -7.42
N THR A 98 -4.58 -3.15 -6.46
CA THR A 98 -4.95 -4.49 -5.99
C THR A 98 -5.19 -4.47 -4.49
N GLU A 99 -5.59 -5.60 -3.93
CA GLU A 99 -5.77 -5.75 -2.49
C GLU A 99 -4.46 -5.53 -1.72
N LEU A 100 -3.30 -5.75 -2.35
CA LEU A 100 -2.01 -5.44 -1.74
C LEU A 100 -1.88 -3.94 -1.43
N ASP A 101 -2.36 -3.10 -2.34
CA ASP A 101 -2.36 -1.65 -2.13
C ASP A 101 -3.28 -1.25 -1.00
N ILE A 102 -4.44 -1.87 -0.94
CA ILE A 102 -5.42 -1.62 0.12
C ILE A 102 -4.85 -2.00 1.48
N GLU A 103 -4.24 -3.18 1.56
CA GLU A 103 -3.64 -3.66 2.81
C GLU A 103 -2.50 -2.75 3.28
N LEU A 104 -1.65 -2.31 2.37
CA LEU A 104 -0.56 -1.39 2.71
C LEU A 104 -1.10 -0.02 3.12
N ALA A 105 -2.12 0.49 2.43
CA ALA A 105 -2.78 1.75 2.78
C ALA A 105 -3.38 1.71 4.18
N GLU A 106 -4.07 0.63 4.51
CA GLU A 106 -4.64 0.45 5.84
C GLU A 106 -3.55 0.39 6.92
N ALA A 107 -2.46 -0.30 6.64
CA ALA A 107 -1.33 -0.37 7.56
C ALA A 107 -0.71 1.02 7.78
N MET A 108 -0.55 1.79 6.71
CA MET A 108 -0.04 3.16 6.79
C MET A 108 -0.95 4.06 7.64
N ASP A 109 -2.25 3.93 7.47
CA ASP A 109 -3.21 4.70 8.28
C ASP A 109 -3.09 4.36 9.76
N ARG A 110 -2.94 3.09 10.10
CA ARG A 110 -2.73 2.68 11.50
C ARG A 110 -1.42 3.23 12.06
N LEU A 111 -0.36 3.21 11.27
CA LEU A 111 0.96 3.68 11.69
C LEU A 111 1.01 5.20 11.85
N ALA A 112 0.19 5.92 11.13
CA ALA A 112 0.14 7.38 11.15
C ALA A 112 -0.76 7.94 12.24
N SER A 113 -1.62 7.12 12.81
CA SER A 113 -2.57 7.56 13.84
C SER A 113 -1.92 7.70 15.22
#